data_4df18b10ba24e648bfc8f09e216db8bc
#
_entry.id   4df18b10ba24e648bfc8f09e216db8bc
#
_cell.length_a   1.000
_cell.length_b   1.000
_cell.length_c   1.000
_cell.angle_alpha   90.00
_cell.angle_beta   90.00
_cell.angle_gamma   90.00
#
_symmetry.space_group_name_H-M   'P 1'
#
loop_
_entity.id
_entity.type
_entity.pdbx_description
1 polymer ?
#
loop_
_entity_poly.entity_id
_entity_poly.type
_entity_poly.pdbx_seq_one_letter_code
_entity_poly.pdbx_strand_id
1 'polypeptide(L)'
;VGQGGATFPTHVKISSGLGKVDYVIINAAECEPYITGDHRTMLERPEQVIKGATLLAKCFGVEHVYIGIEANKQNAADVLNKTIAELKAPVVVEVLHTRYPQGAEKQLCQAISGRQVPSGKLPADAGCCIFNLNTTCSIYKAVYTGMPVVSKVVTVSGSGVIEPKNLECPIGTPITKLFDACGGLKEETYKLIMGGPMMGLAQYNLDVTVGKGTGAMLAFAGDEEQYEEHPQCIRCGKCVGVCPMRLEPVFMYKYLMKGDVDTWQNTLHGMDCIECG
;
A
#
# COMPACT_ATOMS: atom_id res chain seq x y z
N VAL A 1 -7.83 6.38 11.99
CA VAL A 1 -6.84 6.90 11.03
C VAL A 1 -6.35 5.76 10.16
N GLY A 2 -6.31 5.96 8.84
CA GLY A 2 -5.71 5.01 7.90
C GLY A 2 -4.19 4.91 8.11
N GLN A 3 -3.62 3.72 7.88
CA GLN A 3 -2.19 3.46 8.13
C GLN A 3 -1.40 3.10 6.88
N GLY A 4 -2.02 3.06 5.73
CA GLY A 4 -1.37 2.81 4.45
C GLY A 4 -1.66 3.91 3.44
N GLY A 5 -0.83 4.05 2.43
CA GLY A 5 -0.99 5.02 1.36
C GLY A 5 -1.20 6.45 1.87
N ALA A 6 -2.26 7.09 1.41
CA ALA A 6 -2.61 8.48 1.75
C ALA A 6 -3.10 8.69 3.20
N THR A 7 -3.07 7.69 4.07
CA THR A 7 -3.55 7.77 5.47
C THR A 7 -4.98 8.31 5.65
N PHE A 8 -5.84 8.06 4.67
CA PHE A 8 -7.20 8.59 4.63
C PHE A 8 -7.99 8.21 5.90
N PRO A 9 -8.77 9.13 6.49
CA PRO A 9 -9.50 8.87 7.73
C PRO A 9 -10.49 7.72 7.60
N THR A 10 -10.31 6.65 8.37
CA THR A 10 -11.12 5.42 8.31
C THR A 10 -12.60 5.67 8.56
N HIS A 11 -12.95 6.54 9.52
CA HIS A 11 -14.35 6.86 9.82
C HIS A 11 -15.06 7.54 8.64
N VAL A 12 -14.35 8.40 7.89
CA VAL A 12 -14.91 9.04 6.69
C VAL A 12 -15.14 7.99 5.61
N LYS A 13 -14.18 7.08 5.40
CA LYS A 13 -14.30 5.97 4.45
C LYS A 13 -15.49 5.07 4.79
N ILE A 14 -15.66 4.72 6.06
CA ILE A 14 -16.81 3.95 6.52
C ILE A 14 -18.10 4.71 6.26
N SER A 15 -18.23 5.95 6.75
CA SER A 15 -19.45 6.74 6.62
C SER A 15 -19.88 6.94 5.17
N SER A 16 -18.92 7.14 4.26
CA SER A 16 -19.20 7.34 2.82
C SER A 16 -19.63 6.06 2.10
N GLY A 17 -19.24 4.88 2.63
CA GLY A 17 -19.54 3.59 2.03
C GLY A 17 -20.78 2.90 2.60
N LEU A 18 -21.29 3.29 3.78
CA LEU A 18 -22.45 2.65 4.39
C LEU A 18 -23.68 2.73 3.50
N GLY A 19 -24.32 1.59 3.27
CA GLY A 19 -25.51 1.46 2.42
C GLY A 19 -25.25 1.64 0.91
N LYS A 20 -23.98 1.78 0.48
CA LYS A 20 -23.62 2.00 -0.93
C LYS A 20 -22.71 0.91 -1.47
N VAL A 21 -21.95 0.21 -0.61
CA VAL A 21 -20.97 -0.79 -1.03
C VAL A 21 -21.42 -2.19 -0.66
N ASP A 22 -21.14 -3.12 -1.53
CA ASP A 22 -21.40 -4.56 -1.39
C ASP A 22 -20.09 -5.37 -1.40
N TYR A 23 -18.96 -4.76 -1.76
CA TYR A 23 -17.62 -5.31 -1.66
C TYR A 23 -16.77 -4.55 -0.64
N VAL A 24 -16.42 -5.21 0.46
CA VAL A 24 -15.42 -4.72 1.41
C VAL A 24 -14.13 -5.51 1.21
N ILE A 25 -13.05 -4.82 0.91
CA ILE A 25 -11.78 -5.43 0.50
C ILE A 25 -10.67 -5.00 1.46
N ILE A 26 -9.95 -5.97 2.00
CA ILE A 26 -8.71 -5.73 2.75
C ILE A 26 -7.54 -5.83 1.78
N ASN A 27 -6.79 -4.75 1.67
CA ASN A 27 -5.59 -4.68 0.88
C ASN A 27 -4.43 -5.33 1.65
N ALA A 28 -4.10 -6.56 1.30
CA ALA A 28 -2.93 -7.32 1.73
C ALA A 28 -1.95 -7.57 0.55
N ALA A 29 -2.15 -6.87 -0.58
CA ALA A 29 -1.25 -6.86 -1.71
C ALA A 29 -0.10 -5.89 -1.46
N GLU A 30 0.91 -6.34 -0.72
CA GLU A 30 2.12 -5.60 -0.39
C GLU A 30 3.07 -5.65 -1.60
N CYS A 31 2.75 -4.84 -2.62
CA CYS A 31 3.40 -4.90 -3.94
C CYS A 31 4.66 -4.04 -4.06
N GLU A 32 4.93 -3.14 -3.11
CA GLU A 32 6.16 -2.34 -3.08
C GLU A 32 7.38 -3.24 -2.78
N PRO A 33 8.45 -3.19 -3.60
CA PRO A 33 9.69 -3.91 -3.30
C PRO A 33 10.26 -3.54 -1.92
N TYR A 34 11.02 -4.43 -1.33
CA TYR A 34 11.68 -4.29 -0.02
C TYR A 34 10.75 -4.25 1.20
N ILE A 35 9.45 -4.07 1.05
CA ILE A 35 8.50 -3.99 2.17
C ILE A 35 7.93 -5.39 2.46
N THR A 36 7.91 -5.77 3.76
CA THR A 36 7.45 -7.09 4.22
C THR A 36 6.64 -7.02 5.52
N GLY A 37 6.23 -5.83 5.96
CA GLY A 37 5.54 -5.62 7.23
C GLY A 37 4.14 -6.21 7.26
N ASP A 38 3.38 -6.12 6.16
CA ASP A 38 2.04 -6.70 6.05
C ASP A 38 2.12 -8.23 5.99
N HIS A 39 3.10 -8.79 5.26
CA HIS A 39 3.35 -10.22 5.23
C HIS A 39 3.62 -10.78 6.63
N ARG A 40 4.51 -10.15 7.41
CA ARG A 40 4.78 -10.55 8.80
C ARG A 40 3.56 -10.41 9.70
N THR A 41 2.79 -9.34 9.54
CA THR A 41 1.55 -9.13 10.30
C THR A 41 0.53 -10.25 10.04
N MET A 42 0.37 -10.70 8.81
CA MET A 42 -0.52 -11.82 8.48
C MET A 42 -0.07 -13.14 9.12
N LEU A 43 1.24 -13.40 9.14
CA LEU A 43 1.79 -14.62 9.73
C LEU A 43 1.74 -14.63 11.26
N GLU A 44 2.02 -13.49 11.89
CA GLU A 44 2.17 -13.40 13.36
C GLU A 44 0.89 -13.01 14.09
N ARG A 45 -0.05 -12.36 13.40
CA ARG A 45 -1.28 -11.80 13.99
C ARG A 45 -2.53 -12.09 13.16
N PRO A 46 -2.70 -13.32 12.63
CA PRO A 46 -3.81 -13.64 11.72
C PRO A 46 -5.18 -13.40 12.36
N GLU A 47 -5.32 -13.68 13.67
CA GLU A 47 -6.58 -13.42 14.36
C GLU A 47 -6.97 -11.93 14.39
N GLN A 48 -6.00 -11.02 14.54
CA GLN A 48 -6.29 -9.58 14.53
C GLN A 48 -6.80 -9.13 13.16
N VAL A 49 -6.20 -9.67 12.10
CA VAL A 49 -6.64 -9.43 10.71
C VAL A 49 -8.07 -9.91 10.52
N ILE A 50 -8.35 -11.18 10.84
CA ILE A 50 -9.65 -11.81 10.58
C ILE A 50 -10.75 -11.23 11.47
N LYS A 51 -10.48 -10.97 12.75
CA LYS A 51 -11.44 -10.32 13.65
C LYS A 51 -11.72 -8.88 13.23
N GLY A 52 -10.70 -8.13 12.77
CA GLY A 52 -10.87 -6.78 12.21
C GLY A 52 -11.71 -6.78 10.94
N ALA A 53 -11.46 -7.73 10.02
CA ALA A 53 -12.27 -7.93 8.82
C ALA A 53 -13.73 -8.30 9.16
N THR A 54 -13.94 -9.16 10.16
CA THR A 54 -15.29 -9.51 10.65
C THR A 54 -16.05 -8.31 11.21
N LEU A 55 -15.36 -7.38 11.90
CA LEU A 55 -15.97 -6.12 12.35
C LEU A 55 -16.42 -5.27 11.15
N LEU A 56 -15.63 -5.21 10.09
CA LEU A 56 -16.00 -4.49 8.87
C LEU A 56 -17.18 -5.15 8.17
N ALA A 57 -17.25 -6.51 8.10
CA ALA A 57 -18.41 -7.21 7.57
C ALA A 57 -19.70 -6.81 8.31
N LYS A 58 -19.66 -6.80 9.64
CA LYS A 58 -20.79 -6.38 10.47
C LYS A 58 -21.15 -4.90 10.29
N CYS A 59 -20.14 -4.04 10.18
CA CYS A 59 -20.32 -2.61 10.03
C CYS A 59 -21.04 -2.26 8.72
N PHE A 60 -20.65 -2.90 7.62
CA PHE A 60 -21.24 -2.66 6.31
C PHE A 60 -22.47 -3.53 6.02
N GLY A 61 -22.74 -4.57 6.82
CA GLY A 61 -23.82 -5.51 6.59
C GLY A 61 -23.61 -6.39 5.36
N VAL A 62 -22.34 -6.64 4.99
CA VAL A 62 -21.99 -7.51 3.86
C VAL A 62 -21.82 -8.94 4.29
N GLU A 63 -22.14 -9.89 3.39
CA GLU A 63 -22.02 -11.31 3.65
C GLU A 63 -20.56 -11.74 3.82
N HIS A 64 -19.66 -11.21 2.98
CA HIS A 64 -18.24 -11.52 3.00
C HIS A 64 -17.37 -10.27 2.91
N VAL A 65 -16.18 -10.33 3.55
CA VAL A 65 -15.06 -9.42 3.34
C VAL A 65 -13.96 -10.16 2.61
N TYR A 66 -13.39 -9.55 1.60
CA TYR A 66 -12.33 -10.14 0.77
C TYR A 66 -10.96 -9.63 1.20
N ILE A 67 -9.98 -10.53 1.31
CA ILE A 67 -8.57 -10.17 1.53
C ILE A 67 -7.82 -10.45 0.25
N GLY A 68 -7.38 -9.40 -0.45
CA GLY A 68 -6.53 -9.53 -1.63
C GLY A 68 -5.06 -9.70 -1.25
N ILE A 69 -4.47 -10.84 -1.54
CA ILE A 69 -3.08 -11.18 -1.24
C ILE A 69 -2.34 -11.61 -2.51
N GLU A 70 -1.06 -11.28 -2.64
CA GLU A 70 -0.28 -11.71 -3.80
C GLU A 70 0.20 -13.16 -3.70
N ALA A 71 0.28 -13.86 -4.85
CA ALA A 71 0.66 -15.27 -4.94
C ALA A 71 2.05 -15.60 -4.37
N ASN A 72 2.96 -14.61 -4.30
CA ASN A 72 4.28 -14.78 -3.66
C ASN A 72 4.21 -14.88 -2.12
N LYS A 73 3.01 -14.78 -1.52
CA LYS A 73 2.77 -14.84 -0.07
C LYS A 73 1.80 -15.99 0.29
N GLN A 74 1.90 -17.12 -0.43
CA GLN A 74 1.00 -18.27 -0.25
C GLN A 74 0.95 -18.77 1.20
N ASN A 75 2.10 -18.78 1.89
CA ASN A 75 2.17 -19.18 3.30
C ASN A 75 1.28 -18.31 4.21
N ALA A 76 1.16 -17.02 3.93
CA ALA A 76 0.26 -16.13 4.68
C ALA A 76 -1.21 -16.39 4.30
N ALA A 77 -1.51 -16.67 3.04
CA ALA A 77 -2.85 -17.08 2.62
C ALA A 77 -3.31 -18.37 3.33
N ASP A 78 -2.42 -19.34 3.47
CA ASP A 78 -2.70 -20.60 4.16
C ASP A 78 -3.01 -20.39 5.65
N VAL A 79 -2.19 -19.54 6.32
CA VAL A 79 -2.40 -19.17 7.74
C VAL A 79 -3.73 -18.44 7.93
N LEU A 80 -4.05 -17.47 7.05
CA LEU A 80 -5.33 -16.75 7.11
C LEU A 80 -6.51 -17.69 6.88
N ASN A 81 -6.46 -18.58 5.89
CA ASN A 81 -7.52 -19.55 5.62
C ASN A 81 -7.77 -20.51 6.81
N LYS A 82 -6.70 -20.98 7.45
CA LYS A 82 -6.80 -21.76 8.67
C LYS A 82 -7.52 -20.97 9.78
N THR A 83 -7.12 -19.74 10.01
CA THR A 83 -7.72 -18.86 11.04
C THR A 83 -9.19 -18.55 10.72
N ILE A 84 -9.55 -18.35 9.44
CA ILE A 84 -10.92 -18.14 8.99
C ILE A 84 -11.78 -19.36 9.35
N ALA A 85 -11.29 -20.57 9.08
CA ALA A 85 -12.00 -21.81 9.39
C ALA A 85 -12.20 -22.02 10.90
N GLU A 86 -11.16 -21.75 11.71
CA GLU A 86 -11.21 -21.85 13.17
C GLU A 86 -12.21 -20.86 13.78
N LEU A 87 -12.24 -19.63 13.29
CA LEU A 87 -13.11 -18.56 13.78
C LEU A 87 -14.50 -18.56 13.11
N LYS A 88 -14.73 -19.38 12.09
CA LYS A 88 -15.93 -19.36 11.24
C LYS A 88 -16.27 -17.96 10.75
N ALA A 89 -15.24 -17.23 10.31
CA ALA A 89 -15.34 -15.83 9.96
C ALA A 89 -15.91 -15.63 8.54
N PRO A 90 -16.72 -14.58 8.29
CA PRO A 90 -17.25 -14.23 6.97
C PRO A 90 -16.18 -13.54 6.12
N VAL A 91 -15.05 -14.19 5.90
CA VAL A 91 -13.88 -13.63 5.21
C VAL A 91 -13.42 -14.61 4.15
N VAL A 92 -13.06 -14.10 2.97
CA VAL A 92 -12.56 -14.87 1.83
C VAL A 92 -11.17 -14.34 1.47
N VAL A 93 -10.20 -15.22 1.28
CA VAL A 93 -8.86 -14.86 0.80
C VAL A 93 -8.81 -15.06 -0.71
N GLU A 94 -8.53 -13.97 -1.43
CA GLU A 94 -8.34 -13.98 -2.88
C GLU A 94 -6.84 -13.84 -3.21
N VAL A 95 -6.28 -14.90 -3.82
CA VAL A 95 -4.88 -14.93 -4.22
C VAL A 95 -4.74 -14.30 -5.60
N LEU A 96 -4.03 -13.18 -5.66
CA LEU A 96 -3.86 -12.35 -6.85
C LEU A 96 -2.47 -12.56 -7.48
N HIS A 97 -2.35 -12.27 -8.76
CA HIS A 97 -1.05 -12.29 -9.43
C HIS A 97 -0.08 -11.30 -8.77
N THR A 98 1.14 -11.77 -8.52
CA THR A 98 2.24 -10.90 -8.05
C THR A 98 2.65 -9.95 -9.16
N ARG A 99 2.34 -8.68 -9.00
CA ARG A 99 2.74 -7.61 -9.93
C ARG A 99 2.59 -6.24 -9.28
N TYR A 100 3.32 -5.28 -9.77
CA TYR A 100 3.20 -3.90 -9.34
C TYR A 100 2.33 -3.11 -10.37
N PRO A 101 1.38 -2.26 -9.96
CA PRO A 101 0.94 -1.93 -8.60
C PRO A 101 -0.35 -2.69 -8.18
N GLN A 102 -0.27 -3.97 -7.87
CA GLN A 102 -1.43 -4.79 -7.49
C GLN A 102 -2.21 -4.22 -6.28
N GLY A 103 -1.49 -3.56 -5.35
CA GLY A 103 -2.08 -2.94 -4.16
C GLY A 103 -2.80 -1.61 -4.40
N ALA A 104 -2.79 -1.05 -5.61
CA ALA A 104 -3.55 0.15 -5.91
C ALA A 104 -5.06 -0.10 -5.80
N GLU A 105 -5.81 0.79 -5.12
CA GLU A 105 -7.23 0.56 -4.80
C GLU A 105 -8.08 0.27 -6.04
N LYS A 106 -7.87 1.01 -7.15
CA LYS A 106 -8.61 0.79 -8.42
C LYS A 106 -8.28 -0.58 -9.04
N GLN A 107 -7.02 -1.04 -8.92
CA GLN A 107 -6.60 -2.36 -9.41
C GLN A 107 -7.20 -3.49 -8.56
N LEU A 108 -7.19 -3.35 -7.24
CA LEU A 108 -7.82 -4.32 -6.33
C LEU A 108 -9.34 -4.39 -6.54
N CYS A 109 -9.99 -3.25 -6.72
CA CYS A 109 -11.41 -3.20 -7.02
C CYS A 109 -11.73 -4.08 -8.24
N GLN A 110 -11.02 -3.87 -9.35
CA GLN A 110 -11.23 -4.67 -10.57
C GLN A 110 -10.84 -6.14 -10.39
N ALA A 111 -9.71 -6.42 -9.73
CA ALA A 111 -9.21 -7.78 -9.57
C ALA A 111 -10.15 -8.68 -8.76
N ILE A 112 -10.81 -8.14 -7.73
CA ILE A 112 -11.65 -8.89 -6.80
C ILE A 112 -13.12 -8.83 -7.19
N SER A 113 -13.64 -7.64 -7.53
CA SER A 113 -15.07 -7.48 -7.83
C SER A 113 -15.41 -7.55 -9.33
N GLY A 114 -14.41 -7.49 -10.21
CA GLY A 114 -14.61 -7.34 -11.66
C GLY A 114 -15.06 -5.94 -12.09
N ARG A 115 -15.28 -5.02 -11.15
CA ARG A 115 -15.80 -3.67 -11.41
C ARG A 115 -14.70 -2.67 -11.68
N GLN A 116 -14.93 -1.78 -12.62
CA GLN A 116 -14.03 -0.67 -12.90
C GLN A 116 -14.50 0.59 -12.17
N VAL A 117 -13.57 1.27 -11.51
CA VAL A 117 -13.84 2.59 -10.92
C VAL A 117 -13.81 3.63 -12.03
N PRO A 118 -14.92 4.38 -12.27
CA PRO A 118 -14.96 5.38 -13.32
C PRO A 118 -13.91 6.49 -13.14
N SER A 119 -13.55 7.16 -14.23
CA SER A 119 -12.65 8.32 -14.22
C SER A 119 -13.15 9.39 -13.24
N GLY A 120 -12.25 9.96 -12.45
CA GLY A 120 -12.56 10.96 -11.42
C GLY A 120 -13.39 10.46 -10.24
N LYS A 121 -13.71 9.16 -10.16
CA LYS A 121 -14.53 8.56 -9.10
C LYS A 121 -13.71 7.76 -8.10
N LEU A 122 -14.35 7.42 -6.98
CA LEU A 122 -13.78 6.63 -5.89
C LEU A 122 -14.25 5.16 -5.97
N PRO A 123 -13.57 4.21 -5.31
CA PRO A 123 -14.00 2.82 -5.24
C PRO A 123 -15.44 2.63 -4.75
N ALA A 124 -15.93 3.51 -3.87
CA ALA A 124 -17.31 3.48 -3.39
C ALA A 124 -18.36 3.71 -4.50
N ASP A 125 -17.99 4.45 -5.56
CA ASP A 125 -18.86 4.65 -6.72
C ASP A 125 -18.99 3.39 -7.59
N ALA A 126 -18.05 2.45 -7.43
CA ALA A 126 -18.09 1.11 -8.01
C ALA A 126 -18.63 0.04 -7.02
N GLY A 127 -19.18 0.47 -5.86
CA GLY A 127 -19.70 -0.43 -4.83
C GLY A 127 -18.61 -1.11 -3.99
N CYS A 128 -17.39 -0.58 -3.96
CA CYS A 128 -16.25 -1.17 -3.24
C CYS A 128 -15.73 -0.25 -2.14
N CYS A 129 -15.35 -0.82 -1.00
CA CYS A 129 -14.62 -0.08 0.05
C CYS A 129 -13.36 -0.84 0.42
N ILE A 130 -12.19 -0.17 0.33
CA ILE A 130 -10.89 -0.82 0.48
C ILE A 130 -10.20 -0.33 1.75
N PHE A 131 -9.72 -1.25 2.58
CA PHE A 131 -8.98 -0.97 3.81
C PHE A 131 -7.60 -1.60 3.76
N ASN A 132 -6.58 -0.87 4.20
CA ASN A 132 -5.24 -1.43 4.38
C ASN A 132 -5.23 -2.47 5.52
N LEU A 133 -4.36 -3.49 5.42
CA LEU A 133 -4.23 -4.58 6.40
C LEU A 133 -3.99 -4.06 7.83
N ASN A 134 -3.00 -3.17 8.02
CA ASN A 134 -2.68 -2.62 9.33
C ASN A 134 -3.80 -1.74 9.90
N THR A 135 -4.55 -1.05 9.02
CA THR A 135 -5.77 -0.33 9.43
C THR A 135 -6.81 -1.31 10.00
N THR A 136 -6.99 -2.47 9.36
CA THR A 136 -7.91 -3.51 9.80
C THR A 136 -7.51 -4.09 11.17
N CYS A 137 -6.22 -4.35 11.39
CA CYS A 137 -5.71 -4.73 12.71
C CYS A 137 -5.95 -3.64 13.77
N SER A 138 -5.85 -2.37 13.38
CA SER A 138 -6.09 -1.26 14.32
C SER A 138 -7.57 -1.07 14.65
N ILE A 139 -8.47 -1.36 13.73
CA ILE A 139 -9.92 -1.43 14.00
C ILE A 139 -10.17 -2.51 15.05
N TYR A 140 -9.58 -3.71 14.91
CA TYR A 140 -9.65 -4.76 15.91
C TYR A 140 -9.16 -4.27 17.27
N LYS A 141 -7.95 -3.69 17.37
CA LYS A 141 -7.38 -3.19 18.62
C LYS A 141 -8.29 -2.14 19.27
N ALA A 142 -8.79 -1.19 18.49
CA ALA A 142 -9.65 -0.13 19.00
C ALA A 142 -10.96 -0.66 19.60
N VAL A 143 -11.60 -1.63 18.94
CA VAL A 143 -12.90 -2.15 19.39
C VAL A 143 -12.76 -3.16 20.53
N TYR A 144 -11.80 -4.09 20.46
CA TYR A 144 -11.67 -5.15 21.47
C TYR A 144 -10.83 -4.78 22.69
N THR A 145 -9.90 -3.85 22.54
CA THR A 145 -8.97 -3.48 23.64
C THR A 145 -9.02 -2.01 24.04
N GLY A 146 -9.80 -1.17 23.34
CA GLY A 146 -9.82 0.27 23.54
C GLY A 146 -8.53 1.00 23.15
N MET A 147 -7.56 0.30 22.53
CA MET A 147 -6.23 0.84 22.26
C MET A 147 -6.23 1.65 20.95
N PRO A 148 -5.87 2.92 20.98
CA PRO A 148 -5.67 3.72 19.78
C PRO A 148 -4.39 3.30 19.02
N VAL A 149 -4.15 3.87 17.84
CA VAL A 149 -2.92 3.66 17.08
C VAL A 149 -1.77 4.38 17.75
N VAL A 150 -1.00 3.67 18.56
CA VAL A 150 0.17 4.18 19.31
C VAL A 150 1.47 3.53 18.87
N SER A 151 1.41 2.40 18.16
CA SER A 151 2.56 1.69 17.59
C SER A 151 2.28 1.27 16.16
N LYS A 152 3.34 0.98 15.42
CA LYS A 152 3.28 0.51 14.04
C LYS A 152 4.41 -0.46 13.73
N VAL A 153 4.15 -1.43 12.85
CA VAL A 153 5.18 -2.24 12.21
C VAL A 153 5.75 -1.45 11.05
N VAL A 154 7.07 -1.31 11.02
CA VAL A 154 7.84 -0.61 9.99
C VAL A 154 8.91 -1.56 9.45
N THR A 155 8.96 -1.73 8.15
CA THR A 155 10.06 -2.45 7.50
C THR A 155 11.27 -1.53 7.40
N VAL A 156 12.42 -1.96 7.93
CA VAL A 156 13.70 -1.27 7.75
C VAL A 156 14.57 -2.15 6.88
N SER A 157 14.90 -1.70 5.66
CA SER A 157 15.53 -2.53 4.64
C SER A 157 16.34 -1.70 3.61
N GLY A 158 16.86 -2.36 2.60
CA GLY A 158 17.69 -1.78 1.54
C GLY A 158 19.16 -2.13 1.69
N SER A 159 19.94 -1.92 0.63
CA SER A 159 21.36 -2.30 0.57
C SER A 159 22.24 -1.54 1.58
N GLY A 160 21.78 -0.35 2.04
CA GLY A 160 22.46 0.47 3.03
C GLY A 160 22.19 0.09 4.49
N VAL A 161 21.23 -0.82 4.77
CA VAL A 161 20.96 -1.30 6.14
C VAL A 161 21.82 -2.52 6.47
N ILE A 162 22.43 -2.54 7.64
CA ILE A 162 23.32 -3.66 8.03
C ILE A 162 22.52 -4.93 8.29
N GLU A 163 21.45 -4.85 9.10
CA GLU A 163 20.60 -5.98 9.47
C GLU A 163 19.12 -5.66 9.19
N PRO A 164 18.60 -5.87 7.98
CA PRO A 164 17.21 -5.57 7.65
C PRO A 164 16.21 -6.31 8.57
N LYS A 165 15.21 -5.58 9.08
CA LYS A 165 14.19 -6.12 10.01
C LYS A 165 12.84 -5.46 9.82
N ASN A 166 11.77 -6.15 10.25
CA ASN A 166 10.49 -5.53 10.56
C ASN A 166 10.47 -5.19 12.05
N LEU A 167 10.23 -3.94 12.40
CA LEU A 167 10.24 -3.45 13.78
C LEU A 167 8.85 -2.94 14.16
N GLU A 168 8.33 -3.36 15.31
CA GLU A 168 7.20 -2.67 15.91
C GLU A 168 7.71 -1.56 16.83
N CYS A 169 7.36 -0.32 16.52
CA CYS A 169 7.82 0.85 17.26
C CYS A 169 6.68 1.81 17.58
N PRO A 170 6.77 2.58 18.68
CA PRO A 170 5.85 3.67 18.96
C PRO A 170 5.81 4.73 17.86
N ILE A 171 4.65 5.33 17.65
CA ILE A 171 4.54 6.54 16.81
C ILE A 171 5.37 7.66 17.44
N GLY A 172 6.11 8.42 16.62
CA GLY A 172 7.03 9.45 17.09
C GLY A 172 8.46 8.96 17.32
N THR A 173 8.74 7.65 17.15
CA THR A 173 10.12 7.13 17.22
C THR A 173 10.98 7.78 16.15
N PRO A 174 12.15 8.39 16.50
CA PRO A 174 13.09 8.90 15.52
C PRO A 174 13.59 7.79 14.59
N ILE A 175 13.70 8.05 13.28
CA ILE A 175 14.14 7.03 12.32
C ILE A 175 15.56 6.54 12.58
N THR A 176 16.41 7.37 13.18
CA THR A 176 17.77 6.98 13.62
C THR A 176 17.72 5.76 14.55
N LYS A 177 16.74 5.73 15.48
CA LYS A 177 16.56 4.58 16.39
C LYS A 177 16.14 3.30 15.66
N LEU A 178 15.45 3.40 14.54
CA LEU A 178 15.13 2.24 13.71
C LEU A 178 16.39 1.70 13.04
N PHE A 179 17.22 2.56 12.48
CA PHE A 179 18.49 2.14 11.88
C PHE A 179 19.46 1.59 12.94
N ASP A 180 19.56 2.22 14.12
CA ASP A 180 20.36 1.71 15.24
C ASP A 180 19.95 0.27 15.62
N ALA A 181 18.63 0.01 15.71
CA ALA A 181 18.11 -1.33 16.01
C ALA A 181 18.38 -2.36 14.90
N CYS A 182 18.71 -1.89 13.70
CA CYS A 182 19.09 -2.68 12.54
C CYS A 182 20.63 -2.74 12.33
N GLY A 183 21.42 -2.48 13.38
CA GLY A 183 22.89 -2.50 13.33
C GLY A 183 23.52 -1.25 12.72
N GLY A 184 22.71 -0.25 12.35
CA GLY A 184 23.18 0.99 11.73
C GLY A 184 23.07 1.00 10.20
N LEU A 185 23.55 2.08 9.62
CA LEU A 185 23.69 2.27 8.18
C LEU A 185 25.13 2.00 7.75
N LYS A 186 25.31 1.51 6.53
CA LYS A 186 26.64 1.40 5.91
C LYS A 186 27.18 2.80 5.58
N GLU A 187 28.50 2.96 5.58
CA GLU A 187 29.16 4.23 5.35
C GLU A 187 28.84 4.83 3.97
N GLU A 188 28.76 3.97 2.96
CA GLU A 188 28.45 4.34 1.58
C GLU A 188 26.94 4.60 1.31
N THR A 189 26.10 4.69 2.35
CA THR A 189 24.68 4.99 2.20
C THR A 189 24.47 6.40 1.66
N TYR A 190 23.78 6.51 0.52
CA TYR A 190 23.57 7.79 -0.17
C TYR A 190 22.09 8.18 -0.29
N LYS A 191 21.16 7.23 -0.12
CA LYS A 191 19.73 7.51 -0.33
C LYS A 191 18.87 6.88 0.77
N LEU A 192 17.97 7.69 1.31
CA LEU A 192 16.97 7.27 2.31
C LEU A 192 15.58 7.52 1.76
N ILE A 193 14.68 6.55 1.93
CA ILE A 193 13.28 6.67 1.49
C ILE A 193 12.34 6.28 2.64
N MET A 194 11.39 7.13 2.95
CA MET A 194 10.26 6.81 3.82
C MET A 194 9.12 6.25 2.96
N GLY A 195 8.83 4.97 3.11
CA GLY A 195 7.91 4.21 2.27
C GLY A 195 8.65 3.25 1.33
N GLY A 196 7.97 2.81 0.26
CA GLY A 196 8.56 1.93 -0.75
C GLY A 196 9.38 2.68 -1.80
N PRO A 197 10.17 1.98 -2.61
CA PRO A 197 11.03 2.62 -3.61
C PRO A 197 10.25 3.25 -4.76
N MET A 198 9.00 2.83 -4.99
CA MET A 198 8.17 3.33 -6.10
C MET A 198 7.40 4.59 -5.70
N MET A 199 6.78 4.62 -4.52
CA MET A 199 5.90 5.72 -4.09
C MET A 199 6.36 6.42 -2.81
N GLY A 200 7.47 6.02 -2.22
CA GLY A 200 8.02 6.62 -1.01
C GLY A 200 8.62 8.00 -1.24
N LEU A 201 8.85 8.71 -0.16
CA LEU A 201 9.43 10.05 -0.16
C LEU A 201 10.90 9.99 0.21
N ALA A 202 11.77 10.49 -0.66
CA ALA A 202 13.20 10.64 -0.37
C ALA A 202 13.40 11.56 0.82
N GLN A 203 14.28 11.17 1.74
CA GLN A 203 14.61 11.93 2.93
C GLN A 203 15.98 12.58 2.76
N TYR A 204 16.07 13.88 2.98
CA TYR A 204 17.32 14.64 2.88
C TYR A 204 18.07 14.77 4.22
N ASN A 205 17.41 14.36 5.32
CA ASN A 205 18.00 14.30 6.66
C ASN A 205 17.38 13.18 7.49
N LEU A 206 17.91 12.96 8.68
CA LEU A 206 17.47 11.95 9.64
C LEU A 206 16.55 12.52 10.75
N ASP A 207 16.21 13.82 10.71
CA ASP A 207 15.41 14.50 11.72
C ASP A 207 13.92 14.33 11.50
N VAL A 208 13.52 13.07 11.21
CA VAL A 208 12.13 12.69 11.00
C VAL A 208 11.75 11.54 11.94
N THR A 209 10.47 11.40 12.19
CA THR A 209 9.93 10.40 13.10
C THR A 209 8.92 9.51 12.41
N VAL A 210 8.70 8.31 12.97
CA VAL A 210 7.66 7.38 12.53
C VAL A 210 6.28 8.00 12.72
N GLY A 211 5.55 8.18 11.64
CA GLY A 211 4.15 8.56 11.64
C GLY A 211 3.20 7.36 11.50
N LYS A 212 1.90 7.62 11.58
CA LYS A 212 0.88 6.56 11.36
C LYS A 212 0.91 6.00 9.94
N GLY A 213 1.35 6.77 8.95
CA GLY A 213 1.51 6.38 7.55
C GLY A 213 2.83 5.69 7.21
N THR A 214 3.84 5.74 8.09
CA THR A 214 5.18 5.19 7.80
C THR A 214 5.12 3.66 7.75
N GLY A 215 5.21 3.07 6.56
CA GLY A 215 5.23 1.61 6.34
C GLY A 215 6.63 1.02 6.25
N ALA A 216 7.59 1.80 5.79
CA ALA A 216 8.98 1.38 5.67
C ALA A 216 9.95 2.56 5.80
N MET A 217 11.19 2.24 6.15
CA MET A 217 12.37 3.09 6.03
C MET A 217 13.41 2.31 5.23
N LEU A 218 13.71 2.78 4.03
CA LEU A 218 14.69 2.15 3.14
C LEU A 218 15.95 2.99 3.08
N ALA A 219 17.10 2.31 3.04
CA ALA A 219 18.40 2.93 2.84
C ALA A 219 19.16 2.19 1.74
N PHE A 220 19.71 2.93 0.79
CA PHE A 220 20.46 2.41 -0.33
C PHE A 220 21.92 2.88 -0.29
N ALA A 221 22.84 1.95 -0.59
CA ALA A 221 24.28 2.17 -0.57
C ALA A 221 24.89 1.70 -1.88
N GLY A 222 26.03 2.29 -2.27
CA GLY A 222 26.77 1.95 -3.48
C GLY A 222 26.19 2.58 -4.75
N ASP A 223 26.74 2.17 -5.89
CA ASP A 223 26.40 2.71 -7.21
C ASP A 223 25.15 2.07 -7.84
N GLU A 224 24.21 1.55 -7.03
CA GLU A 224 23.04 0.81 -7.53
C GLU A 224 22.11 1.65 -8.40
N GLU A 225 22.25 2.98 -8.38
CA GLU A 225 21.44 3.89 -9.17
C GLU A 225 22.29 4.95 -9.87
N GLN A 226 22.82 4.64 -11.03
CA GLN A 226 23.31 5.66 -11.94
C GLN A 226 22.12 6.23 -12.72
N TYR A 227 21.72 7.46 -12.38
CA TYR A 227 20.72 8.19 -13.14
C TYR A 227 21.39 8.98 -14.26
N GLU A 228 20.97 8.76 -15.50
CA GLU A 228 21.10 9.79 -16.52
C GLU A 228 20.07 10.90 -16.21
N GLU A 229 20.52 12.12 -16.00
CA GLU A 229 19.65 13.23 -15.63
C GLU A 229 18.48 13.46 -16.59
N HIS A 230 18.62 13.10 -17.86
CA HIS A 230 17.58 13.26 -18.87
C HIS A 230 17.68 12.17 -19.95
N PRO A 231 17.26 10.93 -19.67
CA PRO A 231 17.31 9.87 -20.67
C PRO A 231 16.43 10.24 -21.87
N GLN A 232 17.01 10.18 -23.06
CA GLN A 232 16.27 10.49 -24.29
C GLN A 232 15.25 9.39 -24.59
N CYS A 233 13.99 9.80 -24.80
CA CYS A 233 12.92 8.87 -25.15
C CYS A 233 13.11 8.31 -26.59
N ILE A 234 13.35 7.00 -26.71
CA ILE A 234 13.48 6.30 -27.99
C ILE A 234 12.13 5.94 -28.64
N ARG A 235 11.01 6.35 -28.06
CA ARG A 235 9.63 6.13 -28.53
C ARG A 235 9.25 4.64 -28.70
N CYS A 236 9.76 3.76 -27.88
CA CYS A 236 9.48 2.31 -27.96
C CYS A 236 8.06 1.90 -27.53
N GLY A 237 7.28 2.79 -26.86
CA GLY A 237 5.91 2.51 -26.44
C GLY A 237 5.77 1.62 -25.21
N LYS A 238 6.85 1.14 -24.59
CA LYS A 238 6.77 0.25 -23.42
C LYS A 238 6.00 0.85 -22.25
N CYS A 239 6.14 2.16 -21.99
CA CYS A 239 5.42 2.86 -20.93
C CYS A 239 3.90 2.81 -21.12
N VAL A 240 3.40 2.81 -22.35
CA VAL A 240 1.96 2.64 -22.65
C VAL A 240 1.51 1.22 -22.32
N GLY A 241 2.31 0.22 -22.68
CA GLY A 241 1.98 -1.19 -22.45
C GLY A 241 1.98 -1.61 -20.98
N VAL A 242 2.79 -0.94 -20.12
CA VAL A 242 2.89 -1.26 -18.68
C VAL A 242 1.97 -0.40 -17.80
N CYS A 243 1.40 0.69 -18.32
CA CYS A 243 0.55 1.57 -17.54
C CYS A 243 -0.70 0.83 -17.04
N PRO A 244 -0.92 0.71 -15.70
CA PRO A 244 -2.07 0.00 -15.13
C PRO A 244 -3.39 0.71 -15.43
N MET A 245 -3.34 2.03 -15.70
CA MET A 245 -4.50 2.85 -16.06
C MET A 245 -4.67 2.99 -17.57
N ARG A 246 -3.83 2.33 -18.39
CA ARG A 246 -3.83 2.39 -19.84
C ARG A 246 -3.69 3.80 -20.42
N LEU A 247 -2.95 4.64 -19.71
CA LEU A 247 -2.61 5.99 -20.15
C LEU A 247 -1.45 5.95 -21.16
N GLU A 248 -1.15 7.10 -21.74
CA GLU A 248 -0.06 7.30 -22.71
C GLU A 248 1.05 8.19 -22.13
N PRO A 249 1.89 7.70 -21.17
CA PRO A 249 2.84 8.53 -20.41
C PRO A 249 3.77 9.36 -21.30
N VAL A 250 4.24 8.82 -22.43
CA VAL A 250 5.12 9.54 -23.37
C VAL A 250 4.45 10.77 -23.98
N PHE A 251 3.15 10.68 -24.28
CA PHE A 251 2.40 11.82 -24.81
C PHE A 251 2.01 12.78 -23.69
N MET A 252 1.62 12.26 -22.51
CA MET A 252 1.35 13.08 -21.33
C MET A 252 2.56 13.99 -21.01
N TYR A 253 3.77 13.43 -20.95
CA TYR A 253 4.99 14.19 -20.76
C TYR A 253 5.19 15.25 -21.86
N LYS A 254 5.06 14.85 -23.14
CA LYS A 254 5.26 15.74 -24.28
C LYS A 254 4.32 16.96 -24.27
N TYR A 255 3.05 16.76 -23.93
CA TYR A 255 2.08 17.84 -23.91
C TYR A 255 2.27 18.76 -22.69
N LEU A 256 2.62 18.22 -21.52
CA LEU A 256 3.01 19.02 -20.37
C LEU A 256 4.25 19.89 -20.64
N MET A 257 5.27 19.34 -21.29
CA MET A 257 6.47 20.12 -21.66
C MET A 257 6.17 21.24 -22.66
N LYS A 258 5.08 21.15 -23.41
CA LYS A 258 4.59 22.22 -24.29
C LYS A 258 3.68 23.24 -23.58
N GLY A 259 3.33 23.00 -22.32
CA GLY A 259 2.36 23.80 -21.57
C GLY A 259 0.90 23.57 -22.01
N ASP A 260 0.62 22.52 -22.80
CA ASP A 260 -0.72 22.16 -23.26
C ASP A 260 -1.43 21.28 -22.22
N VAL A 261 -1.86 21.92 -21.14
CA VAL A 261 -2.55 21.28 -20.01
C VAL A 261 -3.94 20.80 -20.40
N ASP A 262 -4.60 21.49 -21.34
CA ASP A 262 -5.94 21.12 -21.79
C ASP A 262 -5.92 19.76 -22.51
N THR A 263 -5.04 19.56 -23.48
CA THR A 263 -4.87 18.26 -24.15
C THR A 263 -4.46 17.18 -23.15
N TRP A 264 -3.54 17.48 -22.22
CA TRP A 264 -3.11 16.55 -21.18
C TRP A 264 -4.25 16.08 -20.31
N GLN A 265 -5.11 17.01 -19.87
CA GLN A 265 -6.24 16.70 -18.97
C GLN A 265 -7.40 16.03 -19.71
N ASN A 266 -7.86 16.61 -20.81
CA ASN A 266 -9.13 16.28 -21.45
C ASN A 266 -9.03 15.23 -22.56
N THR A 267 -7.86 15.12 -23.25
CA THR A 267 -7.65 14.14 -24.30
C THR A 267 -6.86 12.93 -23.82
N LEU A 268 -5.81 13.17 -23.03
CA LEU A 268 -4.92 12.12 -22.54
C LEU A 268 -5.31 11.59 -21.17
N HIS A 269 -6.38 12.14 -20.56
CA HIS A 269 -6.90 11.74 -19.26
C HIS A 269 -5.84 11.73 -18.15
N GLY A 270 -4.96 12.73 -18.15
CA GLY A 270 -3.82 12.80 -17.24
C GLY A 270 -4.20 12.72 -15.76
N MET A 271 -5.40 13.21 -15.40
CA MET A 271 -5.92 13.14 -14.03
C MET A 271 -6.28 11.72 -13.56
N ASP A 272 -6.32 10.74 -14.46
CA ASP A 272 -6.51 9.32 -14.09
C ASP A 272 -5.21 8.63 -13.69
N CYS A 273 -4.07 9.32 -13.78
CA CYS A 273 -2.78 8.82 -13.32
C CYS A 273 -2.83 8.55 -11.80
N ILE A 274 -2.43 7.34 -11.40
CA ILE A 274 -2.36 6.93 -9.99
C ILE A 274 -0.97 7.13 -9.38
N GLU A 275 -0.08 7.81 -10.10
CA GLU A 275 1.28 8.16 -9.63
C GLU A 275 2.06 6.97 -9.07
N CYS A 276 1.97 5.82 -9.75
CA CYS A 276 2.55 4.56 -9.24
C CYS A 276 4.09 4.46 -9.38
N GLY A 277 4.75 5.41 -9.99
CA GLY A 277 6.21 5.42 -10.17
C GLY A 277 6.72 4.90 -11.51
#